data_8c3b3839a5448a2cae6c900954d289fb
#
_entry.id   8c3b3839a5448a2cae6c900954d289fb
#
_cell.length_a   1.000
_cell.length_b   1.000
_cell.length_c   1.000
_cell.angle_alpha   90.00
_cell.angle_beta   90.00
_cell.angle_gamma   90.00
#
_symmetry.space_group_name_H-M   'P 1'
#
loop_
_entity.id
_entity.type
_entity.pdbx_description
1 polymer ?
#
loop_
_entity_poly.entity_id
_entity_poly.type
_entity_poly.pdbx_seq_one_letter_code
_entity_poly.pdbx_strand_id
1 'polypeptide(L)'
;MIRGAVYPVDLGDAKRGHEQRGRRLGLVISIEQNAWSTVTIIPTSTSAQPAVFRPDVVIAGRDTRILIDQIRTIDTAYVTGELVDCLSRDDMAQVEYSLSRYLGLLRLQRSMGSSL
;
A
#
# COMPACT_ATOMS: atom_id res chain seq x y z
N MET A 1 10.86 -2.14 -9.45
CA MET A 1 10.45 -1.57 -8.16
C MET A 1 10.33 -2.64 -7.13
N ILE A 2 10.92 -2.43 -5.99
CA ILE A 2 11.02 -3.44 -4.96
C ILE A 2 9.82 -3.34 -4.03
N ARG A 3 9.24 -4.48 -3.68
CA ARG A 3 8.16 -4.56 -2.71
C ARG A 3 8.61 -3.97 -1.37
N GLY A 4 7.79 -3.12 -0.78
CA GLY A 4 8.11 -2.41 0.47
C GLY A 4 8.75 -1.04 0.27
N ALA A 5 9.15 -0.71 -0.94
CA ALA A 5 9.69 0.60 -1.26
C ALA A 5 8.57 1.62 -1.45
N VAL A 6 8.87 2.87 -1.16
CA VAL A 6 7.92 3.99 -1.28
C VAL A 6 8.43 4.94 -2.35
N TYR A 7 7.57 5.23 -3.32
CA TYR A 7 7.88 6.12 -4.44
C TYR A 7 6.84 7.22 -4.58
N PRO A 8 7.25 8.38 -5.12
CA PRO A 8 6.25 9.37 -5.54
C PRO A 8 5.48 8.82 -6.76
N VAL A 9 4.17 8.99 -6.73
CA VAL A 9 3.28 8.55 -7.81
C VAL A 9 2.30 9.66 -8.14
N ASP A 10 1.82 9.66 -9.38
CA ASP A 10 0.78 10.56 -9.84
C ASP A 10 -0.48 9.73 -10.10
N LEU A 11 -1.51 9.93 -9.29
CA LEU A 11 -2.76 9.19 -9.40
C LEU A 11 -3.78 9.89 -10.29
N GLY A 12 -3.38 11.00 -10.93
CA GLY A 12 -4.26 11.74 -11.82
C GLY A 12 -5.25 12.63 -11.10
N ASP A 13 -6.12 13.25 -11.86
CA ASP A 13 -7.10 14.21 -11.34
C ASP A 13 -8.50 13.64 -11.22
N ALA A 14 -8.82 12.59 -11.95
CA ALA A 14 -10.13 11.98 -11.91
C ALA A 14 -10.37 11.38 -10.53
N LYS A 15 -11.49 11.77 -9.93
CA LYS A 15 -11.84 11.31 -8.60
C LYS A 15 -13.31 10.95 -8.55
N ARG A 16 -13.59 9.79 -7.95
CA ARG A 16 -14.95 9.37 -7.65
C ARG A 16 -15.01 9.02 -6.17
N GLY A 17 -15.97 9.63 -5.45
CA GLY A 17 -16.10 9.39 -4.03
C GLY A 17 -14.82 9.77 -3.28
N HIS A 18 -14.26 8.81 -2.56
CA HIS A 18 -13.10 9.03 -1.71
C HIS A 18 -11.80 8.51 -2.32
N GLU A 19 -11.75 8.27 -3.62
CA GLU A 19 -10.51 7.83 -4.27
C GLU A 19 -9.42 8.86 -4.09
N GLN A 20 -8.20 8.38 -3.80
CA GLN A 20 -7.03 9.24 -3.74
C GLN A 20 -6.64 9.69 -5.15
N ARG A 21 -6.20 10.93 -5.26
CA ARG A 21 -5.81 11.51 -6.53
C ARG A 21 -4.61 12.43 -6.34
N GLY A 22 -4.06 12.87 -7.45
CA GLY A 22 -2.94 13.79 -7.47
C GLY A 22 -1.63 13.12 -7.11
N ARG A 23 -0.66 13.92 -6.73
CA ARG A 23 0.68 13.43 -6.40
C ARG A 23 0.70 12.96 -4.96
N ARG A 24 1.17 11.73 -4.78
CA ARG A 24 1.19 11.07 -3.48
C ARG A 24 2.45 10.23 -3.38
N LEU A 25 2.75 9.77 -2.18
CA LEU A 25 3.68 8.67 -2.00
C LEU A 25 2.89 7.37 -2.01
N GLY A 26 3.41 6.37 -2.71
CA GLY A 26 2.79 5.07 -2.82
C GLY A 26 3.74 3.99 -2.35
N LEU A 27 3.21 3.05 -1.57
CA LEU A 27 3.95 1.89 -1.10
C LEU A 27 3.79 0.76 -2.11
N VAL A 28 4.88 0.22 -2.62
CA VAL A 28 4.85 -0.92 -3.53
C VAL A 28 4.51 -2.18 -2.75
N ILE A 29 3.44 -2.85 -3.14
CA ILE A 29 2.97 -4.06 -2.47
C ILE A 29 3.05 -5.30 -3.36
N SER A 30 3.10 -5.15 -4.67
CA SER A 30 3.26 -6.28 -5.58
C SER A 30 4.72 -6.73 -5.60
N ILE A 31 4.91 -8.00 -5.92
CA ILE A 31 6.24 -8.52 -6.16
C ILE A 31 6.80 -7.91 -7.45
N GLU A 32 8.12 -7.85 -7.53
CA GLU A 32 8.76 -7.31 -8.71
C GLU A 32 8.55 -8.25 -9.90
N GLN A 33 8.09 -7.68 -11.03
CA GLN A 33 7.86 -8.42 -12.26
C GLN A 33 8.41 -7.63 -13.43
N ASN A 34 9.53 -8.06 -13.96
CA ASN A 34 10.22 -7.30 -15.00
C ASN A 34 9.48 -7.30 -16.35
N ALA A 35 8.60 -8.28 -16.57
CA ALA A 35 7.88 -8.40 -17.84
C ALA A 35 6.63 -7.53 -17.92
N TRP A 36 6.22 -6.90 -16.84
CA TRP A 36 4.97 -6.16 -16.77
C TRP A 36 5.23 -4.67 -16.56
N SER A 37 4.39 -3.84 -17.18
CA SER A 37 4.48 -2.40 -17.06
C SER A 37 3.65 -1.86 -15.90
N THR A 38 3.05 -2.72 -15.10
CA THR A 38 2.18 -2.29 -13.99
C THR A 38 2.78 -2.66 -12.64
N VAL A 39 2.38 -1.91 -11.64
CA VAL A 39 2.77 -2.13 -10.25
C VAL A 39 1.56 -1.86 -9.36
N THR A 40 1.37 -2.69 -8.34
CA THR A 40 0.31 -2.46 -7.37
C THR A 40 0.87 -1.69 -6.19
N ILE A 41 0.23 -0.57 -5.90
CA ILE A 41 0.66 0.32 -4.82
C ILE A 41 -0.49 0.56 -3.84
N ILE A 42 -0.10 1.00 -2.66
CA ILE A 42 -1.04 1.48 -1.66
C ILE A 42 -0.70 2.96 -1.43
N PRO A 43 -1.64 3.87 -1.72
CA PRO A 43 -1.41 5.29 -1.47
C PRO A 43 -1.23 5.56 0.02
N THR A 44 -0.54 6.64 0.33
CA THR A 44 -0.29 7.07 1.70
C THR A 44 -0.81 8.47 1.91
N SER A 45 -1.00 8.84 3.17
CA SER A 45 -1.47 10.17 3.52
C SER A 45 -0.96 10.58 4.90
N THR A 46 -0.52 11.82 5.04
CA THR A 46 -0.16 12.39 6.33
C THR A 46 -1.35 13.06 7.02
N SER A 47 -2.48 13.18 6.32
CA SER A 47 -3.65 13.92 6.83
C SER A 47 -4.93 13.08 6.87
N ALA A 48 -4.90 11.83 6.45
CA ALA A 48 -6.10 10.99 6.44
C ALA A 48 -6.61 10.73 7.85
N GLN A 49 -7.93 10.58 7.96
CA GLN A 49 -8.56 10.23 9.23
C GLN A 49 -8.19 8.80 9.63
N PRO A 50 -8.09 8.53 10.93
CA PRO A 50 -7.87 7.17 11.41
C PRO A 50 -8.99 6.24 10.97
N ALA A 51 -8.61 5.00 10.61
CA ALA A 51 -9.56 3.97 10.25
C ALA A 51 -8.91 2.60 10.44
N VAL A 52 -9.76 1.56 10.48
CA VAL A 52 -9.30 0.19 10.75
C VAL A 52 -8.25 -0.27 9.74
N PHE A 53 -8.43 0.10 8.47
CA PHE A 53 -7.50 -0.34 7.41
C PHE A 53 -6.54 0.78 7.02
N ARG A 54 -6.08 1.55 7.99
CA ARG A 54 -5.14 2.65 7.74
C ARG A 54 -4.06 2.68 8.82
N PRO A 55 -3.18 1.67 8.82
CA PRO A 55 -2.11 1.61 9.81
C PRO A 55 -1.17 2.80 9.71
N ASP A 56 -0.62 3.19 10.85
CA ASP A 56 0.35 4.27 10.94
C ASP A 56 1.76 3.74 10.82
N VAL A 57 2.56 4.39 10.01
CA VAL A 57 3.99 4.13 9.90
C VAL A 57 4.72 5.45 9.78
N VAL A 58 6.03 5.44 9.91
CA VAL A 58 6.85 6.61 9.66
C VAL A 58 7.51 6.46 8.30
N ILE A 59 7.28 7.42 7.41
CA ILE A 59 7.90 7.45 6.08
C ILE A 59 8.64 8.77 5.95
N ALA A 60 9.92 8.71 5.65
CA ALA A 60 10.79 9.87 5.51
C ALA A 60 10.67 10.81 6.72
N GLY A 61 10.59 10.25 7.92
CA GLY A 61 10.51 11.01 9.16
C GLY A 61 9.12 11.56 9.50
N ARG A 62 8.09 11.24 8.73
CA ARG A 62 6.74 11.77 8.96
C ARG A 62 5.75 10.66 9.30
N ASP A 63 4.90 10.92 10.26
CA ASP A 63 3.78 10.03 10.57
C ASP A 63 2.85 9.97 9.38
N THR A 64 2.59 8.77 8.91
CA THR A 64 1.91 8.53 7.64
C THR A 64 0.94 7.38 7.79
N ARG A 65 -0.25 7.51 7.22
CA ARG A 65 -1.20 6.40 7.16
C ARG A 65 -1.09 5.69 5.82
N ILE A 66 -1.09 4.39 5.88
CA ILE A 66 -1.12 3.53 4.70
C ILE A 66 -2.59 3.25 4.40
N LEU A 67 -3.06 3.73 3.25
CA LEU A 67 -4.49 3.69 2.91
C LEU A 67 -4.83 2.37 2.23
N ILE A 68 -4.91 1.31 3.02
CA ILE A 68 -5.15 -0.06 2.52
C ILE A 68 -6.39 -0.13 1.62
N ASP A 69 -7.44 0.60 1.99
CA ASP A 69 -8.69 0.62 1.24
C ASP A 69 -8.57 1.32 -0.12
N GLN A 70 -7.44 1.93 -0.41
CA GLN A 70 -7.17 2.62 -1.67
C GLN A 70 -6.16 1.89 -2.55
N ILE A 71 -5.87 0.63 -2.23
CA ILE A 71 -4.95 -0.19 -3.02
C ILE A 71 -5.35 -0.20 -4.48
N ARG A 72 -4.38 -0.03 -5.38
CA ARG A 72 -4.66 0.01 -6.80
C ARG A 72 -3.42 -0.34 -7.61
N THR A 73 -3.66 -0.78 -8.84
CA THR A 73 -2.59 -1.06 -9.79
C THR A 73 -2.48 0.11 -10.76
N ILE A 74 -1.26 0.55 -10.99
CA ILE A 74 -0.97 1.66 -11.91
C ILE A 74 0.09 1.23 -12.91
N ASP A 75 0.15 1.94 -14.02
CA ASP A 75 1.27 1.82 -14.96
C ASP A 75 2.51 2.41 -14.29
N THR A 76 3.67 1.79 -14.51
CA THR A 76 4.92 2.28 -13.93
C THR A 76 5.28 3.67 -14.42
N ALA A 77 4.72 4.12 -15.55
CA ALA A 77 4.91 5.48 -16.03
C ALA A 77 4.37 6.54 -15.05
N TYR A 78 3.44 6.15 -14.17
CA TYR A 78 2.92 7.09 -13.16
C TYR A 78 3.79 7.19 -11.91
N VAL A 79 4.88 6.47 -11.85
CA VAL A 79 5.89 6.67 -10.82
C VAL A 79 6.77 7.83 -11.25
N THR A 80 6.74 8.91 -10.49
CA THR A 80 7.26 10.21 -10.95
C THR A 80 8.62 10.58 -10.38
N GLY A 81 9.19 9.73 -9.53
CA GLY A 81 10.47 10.05 -8.93
C GLY A 81 11.15 8.83 -8.37
N GLU A 82 12.24 9.08 -7.67
CA GLU A 82 13.06 8.04 -7.12
C GLU A 82 12.56 7.58 -5.76
N LEU A 83 13.11 6.48 -5.28
CA LEU A 83 12.80 5.88 -3.99
C LEU A 83 12.94 6.91 -2.86
N VAL A 84 11.89 7.02 -2.06
CA VAL A 84 11.85 7.94 -0.91
C VAL A 84 12.22 7.22 0.37
N ASP A 85 11.73 5.99 0.55
CA ASP A 85 11.93 5.23 1.78
C ASP A 85 11.62 3.77 1.51
N CYS A 86 11.97 2.91 2.47
CA CYS A 86 11.57 1.50 2.48
C CYS A 86 11.01 1.19 3.86
N LEU A 87 9.88 0.51 3.90
CA LEU A 87 9.31 0.08 5.17
C LEU A 87 10.14 -1.03 5.79
N SER A 88 10.23 -1.00 7.12
CA SER A 88 10.86 -2.08 7.87
C SER A 88 10.06 -3.37 7.73
N ARG A 89 10.69 -4.48 8.12
CA ARG A 89 9.98 -5.77 8.14
C ARG A 89 8.75 -5.72 9.04
N ASP A 90 8.87 -5.09 10.20
CA ASP A 90 7.76 -5.00 11.14
C ASP A 90 6.62 -4.16 10.59
N ASP A 91 6.93 -3.04 9.96
CA ASP A 91 5.91 -2.19 9.33
C ASP A 91 5.25 -2.93 8.17
N MET A 92 6.02 -3.63 7.36
CA MET A 92 5.45 -4.43 6.27
C MET A 92 4.54 -5.53 6.78
N ALA A 93 4.90 -6.18 7.88
CA ALA A 93 4.05 -7.21 8.49
C ALA A 93 2.70 -6.61 8.92
N GLN A 94 2.72 -5.40 9.47
CA GLN A 94 1.50 -4.71 9.87
C GLN A 94 0.62 -4.38 8.65
N VAL A 95 1.25 -3.89 7.58
CA VAL A 95 0.54 -3.60 6.33
C VAL A 95 -0.06 -4.87 5.74
N GLU A 96 0.72 -5.95 5.70
CA GLU A 96 0.26 -7.22 5.15
C GLU A 96 -0.91 -7.79 5.95
N TYR A 97 -0.86 -7.68 7.25
CA TYR A 97 -1.97 -8.13 8.10
C TYR A 97 -3.25 -7.34 7.80
N SER A 98 -3.14 -6.01 7.73
CA SER A 98 -4.28 -5.16 7.42
C SER A 98 -4.83 -5.44 6.04
N LEU A 99 -3.95 -5.63 5.06
CA LEU A 99 -4.36 -5.93 3.68
C LEU A 99 -5.06 -7.28 3.60
N SER A 100 -4.54 -8.30 4.27
CA SER A 100 -5.16 -9.62 4.30
C SER A 100 -6.55 -9.57 4.89
N ARG A 101 -6.74 -8.78 5.94
CA ARG A 101 -8.07 -8.59 6.53
C ARG A 101 -9.00 -7.85 5.58
N TYR A 102 -8.52 -6.79 4.99
CA TYR A 102 -9.32 -5.97 4.08
C TYR A 102 -9.81 -6.78 2.87
N LEU A 103 -8.94 -7.61 2.32
CA LEU A 103 -9.29 -8.43 1.15
C LEU A 103 -9.97 -9.74 1.51
N GLY A 104 -10.14 -10.03 2.79
CA GLY A 104 -10.77 -11.27 3.23
C GLY A 104 -9.92 -12.49 3.01
N LEU A 105 -8.62 -12.33 2.92
CA LEU A 105 -7.70 -13.45 2.68
C LEU A 105 -7.23 -14.13 3.95
N LEU A 106 -7.35 -13.45 5.08
CA LEU A 106 -6.85 -13.97 6.34
C LEU A 106 -7.81 -15.03 6.86
N ARG A 107 -7.34 -16.27 6.92
CA ARG A 107 -8.13 -17.39 7.40
C ARG A 107 -7.82 -17.65 8.85
N LEU A 108 -8.80 -18.21 9.55
CA LEU A 108 -8.62 -18.59 10.95
C LEU A 108 -7.81 -19.88 11.01
N GLN A 109 -6.68 -19.82 11.66
CA GLN A 109 -5.78 -20.97 11.75
C GLN A 109 -6.43 -22.16 12.41
N ARG A 110 -7.22 -21.92 13.43
CA ARG A 110 -7.89 -23.00 14.15
C ARG A 110 -8.80 -23.83 13.27
N SER A 111 -9.50 -23.21 12.33
CA SER A 111 -10.39 -23.97 11.47
C SER A 111 -9.60 -24.85 10.52
N MET A 112 -8.43 -24.44 10.16
CA MET A 112 -7.57 -25.27 9.33
C MET A 112 -6.92 -26.38 10.13
N GLY A 113 -6.46 -26.08 11.33
CA GLY A 113 -5.86 -27.06 12.20
C GLY A 113 -6.84 -28.09 12.67
N SER A 114 -8.05 -27.68 12.99
CA SER A 114 -9.04 -28.59 13.57
C SER A 114 -9.71 -29.48 12.53
N SER A 115 -9.72 -29.09 11.30
CA SER A 115 -10.37 -29.87 10.26
C SER A 115 -9.50 -31.00 9.72
N LEU A 116 -8.38 -31.13 10.26
CA LEU A 116 -7.40 -32.12 9.73
C LEU A 116 -7.23 -33.32 10.62
#